data_3027e658c8b463fb88d9f81a4c222eba
#
_entry.id   3027e658c8b463fb88d9f81a4c222eba
#
_cell.length_a   1.000
_cell.length_b   1.000
_cell.length_c   1.000
_cell.angle_alpha   90.00
_cell.angle_beta   90.00
_cell.angle_gamma   90.00
#
_symmetry.space_group_name_H-M   'P 1'
#
loop_
_entity.id
_entity.type
_entity.pdbx_description
1 polymer ?
#
loop_
_entity_poly.entity_id
_entity_poly.type
_entity_poly.pdbx_seq_one_letter_code
_entity_poly.pdbx_strand_id
1 'polypeptide(L)'
;MPEHRFDLSGKTAIVTGASRGLGSYFARALAGAGADLVITSRRLQALAETRRAVEALGRRALPLELEVCDHASIERIVEAAQEHYGHIDILINNAGVNIRKSAVEVTWDDWNTVLDTNLRGAFFVAQAVAKRMIPRGYGRVVNIGSVTSVFGYAGITPYCASRGGVKQLTMSLADEWGAHGITVNCLAPGWFETDQNRVLYQNEAWVAYLEDRIPLGRHGQPHDLDGAVVFLASDSSAYITGQTILVDGGITTGATKATVQDDA
;
A
#
# COMPACT_ATOMS: atom_id res chain seq x y z
N MET A 1 -26.23 -1.29 16.31
CA MET A 1 -25.17 -1.16 15.28
C MET A 1 -24.31 -2.40 15.38
N PRO A 2 -23.83 -3.03 14.30
CA PRO A 2 -22.90 -4.15 14.44
C PRO A 2 -21.65 -3.64 15.16
N GLU A 3 -21.31 -4.26 16.28
CA GLU A 3 -20.31 -3.80 17.23
C GLU A 3 -18.84 -3.83 16.73
N HIS A 4 -18.56 -4.33 15.52
CA HIS A 4 -17.19 -4.59 15.07
C HIS A 4 -16.95 -4.28 13.58
N ARG A 5 -17.32 -3.09 13.12
CA ARG A 5 -17.16 -2.72 11.68
C ARG A 5 -15.71 -2.74 11.18
N PHE A 6 -14.74 -2.49 12.04
CA PHE A 6 -13.30 -2.50 11.73
C PHE A 6 -12.60 -3.78 12.20
N ASP A 7 -13.36 -4.77 12.67
CA ASP A 7 -12.81 -6.05 13.11
C ASP A 7 -12.42 -6.92 11.91
N LEU A 8 -11.19 -7.39 11.92
CA LEU A 8 -10.63 -8.31 10.93
C LEU A 8 -10.40 -9.71 11.50
N SER A 9 -11.00 -10.01 12.67
CA SER A 9 -10.91 -11.35 13.29
C SER A 9 -11.40 -12.43 12.34
N GLY A 10 -10.63 -13.51 12.20
CA GLY A 10 -10.91 -14.58 11.26
C GLY A 10 -10.59 -14.27 9.80
N LYS A 11 -10.05 -13.08 9.47
CA LYS A 11 -9.59 -12.73 8.12
C LYS A 11 -8.11 -13.07 7.96
N THR A 12 -7.74 -13.44 6.74
CA THR A 12 -6.35 -13.64 6.32
C THR A 12 -5.94 -12.55 5.33
N ALA A 13 -4.87 -11.82 5.66
CA ALA A 13 -4.35 -10.75 4.84
C ALA A 13 -2.96 -11.06 4.29
N ILE A 14 -2.76 -10.86 2.99
CA ILE A 14 -1.42 -10.86 2.36
C ILE A 14 -0.93 -9.40 2.30
N VAL A 15 0.29 -9.15 2.77
CA VAL A 15 0.97 -7.86 2.65
C VAL A 15 2.27 -8.05 1.87
N THR A 16 2.37 -7.44 0.68
CA THR A 16 3.60 -7.51 -0.11
C THR A 16 4.60 -6.43 0.31
N GLY A 17 5.89 -6.76 0.32
CA GLY A 17 6.94 -5.82 0.71
C GLY A 17 6.90 -5.45 2.20
N ALA A 18 6.58 -6.41 3.07
CA ALA A 18 6.33 -6.21 4.50
C ALA A 18 7.59 -6.21 5.38
N SER A 19 8.80 -6.23 4.81
CA SER A 19 10.04 -6.31 5.62
C SER A 19 10.41 -5.02 6.34
N ARG A 20 9.92 -3.88 5.89
CA ARG A 20 10.22 -2.55 6.45
C ARG A 20 9.24 -1.50 5.91
N GLY A 21 9.40 -0.25 6.38
CA GLY A 21 8.60 0.89 5.91
C GLY A 21 7.10 0.64 6.03
N LEU A 22 6.30 1.22 5.14
CA LEU A 22 4.84 1.17 5.22
C LEU A 22 4.28 -0.25 5.22
N GLY A 23 4.90 -1.20 4.50
CA GLY A 23 4.43 -2.59 4.49
C GLY A 23 4.48 -3.26 5.87
N SER A 24 5.52 -2.99 6.68
CA SER A 24 5.59 -3.47 8.06
C SER A 24 4.53 -2.82 8.95
N TYR A 25 4.28 -1.53 8.78
CA TYR A 25 3.22 -0.81 9.50
C TYR A 25 1.84 -1.32 9.12
N PHE A 26 1.55 -1.53 7.84
CA PHE A 26 0.28 -2.12 7.39
C PHE A 26 0.05 -3.52 7.98
N ALA A 27 1.08 -4.37 8.01
CA ALA A 27 0.97 -5.70 8.62
C ALA A 27 0.60 -5.60 10.11
N ARG A 28 1.21 -4.67 10.84
CA ARG A 28 0.92 -4.44 12.26
C ARG A 28 -0.49 -3.86 12.49
N ALA A 29 -0.92 -2.89 11.67
CA ALA A 29 -2.25 -2.30 11.75
C ALA A 29 -3.35 -3.34 11.53
N LEU A 30 -3.21 -4.18 10.50
CA LEU A 30 -4.15 -5.28 10.21
C LEU A 30 -4.16 -6.34 11.32
N ALA A 31 -2.98 -6.69 11.86
CA ALA A 31 -2.87 -7.61 12.99
C ALA A 31 -3.54 -7.02 14.25
N GLY A 32 -3.34 -5.73 14.52
CA GLY A 32 -4.00 -5.01 15.62
C GLY A 32 -5.52 -5.01 15.49
N ALA A 33 -6.04 -5.03 14.26
CA ALA A 33 -7.46 -5.16 13.96
C ALA A 33 -7.97 -6.62 13.94
N GLY A 34 -7.12 -7.63 14.17
CA GLY A 34 -7.52 -9.03 14.33
C GLY A 34 -7.19 -9.95 13.15
N ALA A 35 -6.57 -9.49 12.08
CA ALA A 35 -6.22 -10.34 10.95
C ALA A 35 -5.02 -11.24 11.22
N ASP A 36 -5.01 -12.44 10.65
CA ASP A 36 -3.82 -13.27 10.49
C ASP A 36 -3.09 -12.87 9.20
N LEU A 37 -1.76 -12.96 9.18
CA LEU A 37 -0.94 -12.33 8.15
C LEU A 37 -0.10 -13.32 7.35
N VAL A 38 -0.08 -13.15 6.03
CA VAL A 38 0.99 -13.58 5.15
C VAL A 38 1.84 -12.35 4.84
N ILE A 39 3.06 -12.32 5.32
CA ILE A 39 3.99 -11.20 5.13
C ILE A 39 5.07 -11.61 4.14
N THR A 40 5.33 -10.77 3.13
CA THR A 40 6.26 -11.17 2.08
C THR A 40 7.37 -10.15 1.83
N SER A 41 8.51 -10.64 1.41
CA SER A 41 9.63 -9.84 0.90
C SER A 41 10.57 -10.70 0.06
N ARG A 42 11.52 -10.08 -0.67
CA ARG A 42 12.54 -10.79 -1.46
C ARG A 42 13.55 -11.59 -0.63
N ARG A 43 13.62 -11.35 0.67
CA ARG A 43 14.52 -12.03 1.59
C ARG A 43 13.76 -12.44 2.84
N LEU A 44 13.61 -13.72 3.06
CA LEU A 44 12.81 -14.27 4.16
C LEU A 44 13.29 -13.74 5.54
N GLN A 45 14.61 -13.66 5.75
CA GLN A 45 15.19 -13.21 7.02
C GLN A 45 14.80 -11.76 7.36
N ALA A 46 14.56 -10.92 6.35
CA ALA A 46 14.16 -9.52 6.54
C ALA A 46 12.76 -9.36 7.13
N LEU A 47 11.96 -10.43 7.19
CA LEU A 47 10.61 -10.43 7.76
C LEU A 47 10.57 -10.70 9.27
N ALA A 48 11.71 -11.03 9.88
CA ALA A 48 11.76 -11.49 11.28
C ALA A 48 11.22 -10.46 12.29
N GLU A 49 11.46 -9.17 12.07
CA GLU A 49 10.96 -8.11 12.93
C GLU A 49 9.45 -7.92 12.78
N THR A 50 8.96 -7.83 11.54
CA THR A 50 7.52 -7.71 11.27
C THR A 50 6.75 -8.93 11.79
N ARG A 51 7.30 -10.13 11.59
CA ARG A 51 6.74 -11.37 12.14
C ARG A 51 6.57 -11.27 13.65
N ARG A 52 7.64 -10.97 14.39
CA ARG A 52 7.60 -10.83 15.86
C ARG A 52 6.58 -9.78 16.31
N ALA A 53 6.49 -8.65 15.59
CA ALA A 53 5.54 -7.60 15.90
C ALA A 53 4.07 -8.05 15.72
N VAL A 54 3.77 -8.81 14.68
CA VAL A 54 2.44 -9.42 14.46
C VAL A 54 2.12 -10.47 15.52
N GLU A 55 3.08 -11.35 15.83
CA GLU A 55 2.93 -12.40 16.86
C GLU A 55 2.72 -11.80 18.27
N ALA A 56 3.37 -10.67 18.56
CA ALA A 56 3.19 -9.93 19.84
C ALA A 56 1.77 -9.35 20.00
N LEU A 57 1.04 -9.15 18.90
CA LEU A 57 -0.37 -8.76 18.89
C LEU A 57 -1.33 -9.98 19.00
N GLY A 58 -0.79 -11.18 19.23
CA GLY A 58 -1.57 -12.41 19.35
C GLY A 58 -2.08 -12.96 18.01
N ARG A 59 -1.51 -12.52 16.89
CA ARG A 59 -1.93 -12.99 15.55
C ARG A 59 -0.88 -13.89 14.92
N ARG A 60 -1.32 -14.75 14.01
CA ARG A 60 -0.41 -15.64 13.28
C ARG A 60 0.25 -14.88 12.13
N ALA A 61 1.54 -15.12 11.88
CA ALA A 61 2.27 -14.57 10.76
C ALA A 61 3.00 -15.67 9.98
N LEU A 62 2.68 -15.83 8.70
CA LEU A 62 3.37 -16.71 7.76
C LEU A 62 4.33 -15.85 6.90
N PRO A 63 5.64 -15.86 7.16
CA PRO A 63 6.61 -15.17 6.32
C PRO A 63 6.93 -16.01 5.09
N LEU A 64 6.86 -15.40 3.90
CA LEU A 64 7.16 -16.04 2.62
C LEU A 64 8.09 -15.17 1.76
N GLU A 65 8.95 -15.81 0.99
CA GLU A 65 9.77 -15.13 0.00
C GLU A 65 8.97 -14.85 -1.27
N LEU A 66 8.95 -13.59 -1.70
CA LEU A 66 8.24 -13.14 -2.90
C LEU A 66 9.11 -12.20 -3.74
N GLU A 67 9.33 -12.59 -5.00
CA GLU A 67 9.75 -11.68 -6.05
C GLU A 67 8.54 -11.38 -6.95
N VAL A 68 8.03 -10.13 -6.86
CA VAL A 68 6.81 -9.72 -7.59
C VAL A 68 6.98 -9.67 -9.10
N CYS A 69 8.22 -9.68 -9.59
CA CYS A 69 8.54 -9.75 -11.01
C CYS A 69 8.63 -11.19 -11.53
N ASP A 70 8.54 -12.20 -10.67
CA ASP A 70 8.55 -13.63 -11.01
C ASP A 70 7.16 -14.25 -10.80
N HIS A 71 6.52 -14.64 -11.90
CA HIS A 71 5.19 -15.25 -11.88
C HIS A 71 5.13 -16.53 -11.04
N ALA A 72 6.15 -17.38 -11.13
CA ALA A 72 6.19 -18.62 -10.34
C ALA A 72 6.31 -18.34 -8.84
N SER A 73 7.03 -17.27 -8.46
CA SER A 73 7.10 -16.80 -7.09
C SER A 73 5.75 -16.32 -6.56
N ILE A 74 4.99 -15.63 -7.39
CA ILE A 74 3.63 -15.16 -7.05
C ILE A 74 2.69 -16.34 -6.80
N GLU A 75 2.63 -17.30 -7.71
CA GLU A 75 1.74 -18.46 -7.57
C GLU A 75 2.11 -19.28 -6.31
N ARG A 76 3.41 -19.50 -6.04
CA ARG A 76 3.87 -20.21 -4.83
C ARG A 76 3.37 -19.58 -3.54
N ILE A 77 3.44 -18.26 -3.39
CA ILE A 77 3.03 -17.62 -2.12
C ILE A 77 1.51 -17.65 -1.94
N VAL A 78 0.75 -17.53 -3.03
CA VAL A 78 -0.71 -17.60 -2.98
C VAL A 78 -1.17 -19.02 -2.63
N GLU A 79 -0.53 -20.04 -3.21
CA GLU A 79 -0.79 -21.46 -2.88
C GLU A 79 -0.44 -21.73 -1.41
N ALA A 80 0.75 -21.37 -0.95
CA ALA A 80 1.17 -21.55 0.44
C ALA A 80 0.24 -20.83 1.43
N ALA A 81 -0.22 -19.63 1.10
CA ALA A 81 -1.19 -18.89 1.91
C ALA A 81 -2.53 -19.60 1.99
N GLN A 82 -3.02 -20.11 0.86
CA GLN A 82 -4.28 -20.88 0.77
C GLN A 82 -4.19 -22.20 1.54
N GLU A 83 -3.08 -22.92 1.43
CA GLU A 83 -2.85 -24.17 2.16
C GLU A 83 -2.78 -23.94 3.68
N HIS A 84 -2.09 -22.86 4.10
CA HIS A 84 -1.86 -22.62 5.52
C HIS A 84 -3.08 -22.07 6.26
N TYR A 85 -3.85 -21.19 5.63
CA TYR A 85 -4.98 -20.50 6.28
C TYR A 85 -6.35 -20.96 5.75
N GLY A 86 -6.42 -21.67 4.64
CA GLY A 86 -7.67 -22.13 4.01
C GLY A 86 -8.36 -21.05 3.16
N HIS A 87 -7.99 -19.79 3.33
CA HIS A 87 -8.60 -18.66 2.62
C HIS A 87 -7.70 -17.43 2.61
N ILE A 88 -7.96 -16.55 1.66
CA ILE A 88 -7.34 -15.22 1.53
C ILE A 88 -8.47 -14.21 1.38
N ASP A 89 -8.57 -13.26 2.30
CA ASP A 89 -9.65 -12.25 2.32
C ASP A 89 -9.17 -10.86 1.91
N ILE A 90 -7.90 -10.54 2.21
CA ILE A 90 -7.35 -9.20 2.07
C ILE A 90 -6.01 -9.27 1.35
N LEU A 91 -5.79 -8.36 0.41
CA LEU A 91 -4.49 -8.12 -0.22
C LEU A 91 -4.09 -6.65 -0.03
N ILE A 92 -2.94 -6.42 0.60
CA ILE A 92 -2.26 -5.12 0.58
C ILE A 92 -1.08 -5.21 -0.40
N ASN A 93 -1.28 -4.64 -1.56
CA ASN A 93 -0.34 -4.66 -2.67
C ASN A 93 0.63 -3.48 -2.54
N ASN A 94 1.63 -3.63 -1.66
CA ASN A 94 2.51 -2.55 -1.21
C ASN A 94 3.92 -2.62 -1.81
N ALA A 95 4.39 -3.79 -2.25
CA ALA A 95 5.73 -3.93 -2.82
C ALA A 95 5.99 -2.87 -3.91
N GLY A 96 7.13 -2.18 -3.80
CA GLY A 96 7.47 -1.13 -4.74
C GLY A 96 8.88 -0.61 -4.56
N VAL A 97 9.38 0.01 -5.62
CA VAL A 97 10.69 0.64 -5.69
C VAL A 97 10.58 2.03 -6.32
N ASN A 98 11.55 2.88 -6.02
CA ASN A 98 11.70 4.19 -6.64
C ASN A 98 13.16 4.38 -7.05
N ILE A 99 13.36 4.93 -8.25
CA ILE A 99 14.68 5.35 -8.76
C ILE A 99 14.59 6.85 -9.01
N ARG A 100 15.48 7.60 -8.37
CA ARG A 100 15.54 9.05 -8.48
C ARG A 100 16.63 9.46 -9.44
N LYS A 101 16.22 10.00 -10.60
CA LYS A 101 17.08 10.52 -11.66
C LYS A 101 16.38 11.64 -12.43
N SER A 102 17.15 12.53 -13.05
CA SER A 102 16.61 13.43 -14.07
C SER A 102 15.96 12.63 -15.21
N ALA A 103 14.84 13.09 -15.74
CA ALA A 103 14.07 12.35 -16.76
C ALA A 103 14.90 12.04 -18.02
N VAL A 104 15.85 12.90 -18.37
CA VAL A 104 16.76 12.69 -19.53
C VAL A 104 17.84 11.64 -19.27
N GLU A 105 18.05 11.25 -18.02
CA GLU A 105 19.06 10.26 -17.62
C GLU A 105 18.44 8.89 -17.27
N VAL A 106 17.11 8.80 -17.28
CA VAL A 106 16.41 7.52 -17.00
C VAL A 106 16.72 6.53 -18.11
N THR A 107 17.28 5.37 -17.73
CA THR A 107 17.55 4.28 -18.66
C THR A 107 16.35 3.36 -18.85
N TRP A 108 16.40 2.48 -19.88
CA TRP A 108 15.41 1.42 -20.06
C TRP A 108 15.32 0.50 -18.84
N ASP A 109 16.45 0.17 -18.22
CA ASP A 109 16.50 -0.70 -17.05
C ASP A 109 15.90 -0.01 -15.82
N ASP A 110 16.16 1.28 -15.62
CA ASP A 110 15.52 2.06 -14.55
C ASP A 110 14.00 2.06 -14.72
N TRP A 111 13.54 2.34 -15.93
CA TRP A 111 12.12 2.36 -16.28
C TRP A 111 11.47 1.00 -16.02
N ASN A 112 12.03 -0.08 -16.61
CA ASN A 112 11.51 -1.43 -16.47
C ASN A 112 11.51 -1.88 -15.00
N THR A 113 12.61 -1.63 -14.25
CA THR A 113 12.70 -1.98 -12.83
C THR A 113 11.53 -1.39 -12.03
N VAL A 114 11.21 -0.12 -12.27
CA VAL A 114 10.13 0.55 -11.54
C VAL A 114 8.76 0.08 -12.00
N LEU A 115 8.51 0.03 -13.32
CA LEU A 115 7.19 -0.36 -13.86
C LEU A 115 6.90 -1.84 -13.59
N ASP A 116 7.87 -2.70 -13.76
CA ASP A 116 7.73 -4.13 -13.54
C ASP A 116 7.42 -4.44 -12.08
N THR A 117 8.11 -3.77 -11.15
CA THR A 117 7.86 -3.98 -9.72
C THR A 117 6.53 -3.37 -9.30
N ASN A 118 6.31 -2.07 -9.60
CA ASN A 118 5.23 -1.29 -9.01
C ASN A 118 3.87 -1.51 -9.68
N LEU A 119 3.85 -1.83 -10.97
CA LEU A 119 2.62 -1.94 -11.77
C LEU A 119 2.39 -3.36 -12.26
N ARG A 120 3.32 -3.94 -13.02
CA ARG A 120 3.16 -5.32 -13.53
C ARG A 120 3.06 -6.32 -12.38
N GLY A 121 3.98 -6.25 -11.42
CA GLY A 121 3.97 -7.11 -10.24
C GLY A 121 2.70 -6.96 -9.41
N ALA A 122 2.25 -5.72 -9.20
CA ALA A 122 0.99 -5.44 -8.50
C ALA A 122 -0.21 -6.09 -9.19
N PHE A 123 -0.28 -6.01 -10.53
CA PHE A 123 -1.35 -6.64 -11.29
C PHE A 123 -1.35 -8.17 -11.12
N PHE A 124 -0.22 -8.83 -11.33
CA PHE A 124 -0.17 -10.29 -11.28
C PHE A 124 -0.37 -10.86 -9.88
N VAL A 125 0.10 -10.16 -8.83
CA VAL A 125 -0.23 -10.52 -7.44
C VAL A 125 -1.74 -10.40 -7.20
N ALA A 126 -2.36 -9.28 -7.59
CA ALA A 126 -3.80 -9.09 -7.46
C ALA A 126 -4.59 -10.17 -8.23
N GLN A 127 -4.17 -10.51 -9.46
CA GLN A 127 -4.79 -11.54 -10.28
C GLN A 127 -4.72 -12.93 -9.61
N ALA A 128 -3.55 -13.32 -9.11
CA ALA A 128 -3.38 -14.62 -8.47
C ALA A 128 -4.22 -14.75 -7.19
N VAL A 129 -4.29 -13.68 -6.40
CA VAL A 129 -5.15 -13.62 -5.21
C VAL A 129 -6.63 -13.61 -5.56
N ALA A 130 -7.05 -12.84 -6.57
CA ALA A 130 -8.44 -12.77 -7.01
C ALA A 130 -8.98 -14.13 -7.49
N LYS A 131 -8.15 -14.97 -8.12
CA LYS A 131 -8.52 -16.37 -8.46
C LYS A 131 -8.97 -17.19 -7.23
N ARG A 132 -8.52 -16.84 -6.02
CA ARG A 132 -8.92 -17.47 -4.76
C ARG A 132 -10.10 -16.77 -4.10
N MET A 133 -10.26 -15.46 -4.32
CA MET A 133 -11.36 -14.66 -3.76
C MET A 133 -12.67 -14.84 -4.54
N ILE A 134 -12.63 -14.86 -5.88
CA ILE A 134 -13.80 -14.93 -6.76
C ILE A 134 -14.73 -16.11 -6.42
N PRO A 135 -14.24 -17.37 -6.27
CA PRO A 135 -15.11 -18.50 -5.93
C PRO A 135 -15.80 -18.38 -4.56
N ARG A 136 -15.25 -17.52 -3.67
CA ARG A 136 -15.79 -17.28 -2.33
C ARG A 136 -16.75 -16.11 -2.26
N GLY A 137 -16.85 -15.30 -3.32
CA GLY A 137 -17.69 -14.10 -3.36
C GLY A 137 -17.27 -13.01 -2.37
N TYR A 138 -15.99 -12.96 -1.99
CA TYR A 138 -15.48 -12.00 -1.01
C TYR A 138 -14.00 -11.68 -1.27
N GLY A 139 -13.64 -10.40 -1.19
CA GLY A 139 -12.26 -9.93 -1.21
C GLY A 139 -12.14 -8.43 -0.96
N ARG A 140 -11.00 -8.04 -0.39
CA ARG A 140 -10.59 -6.65 -0.17
C ARG A 140 -9.18 -6.48 -0.72
N VAL A 141 -9.05 -5.77 -1.84
CA VAL A 141 -7.75 -5.48 -2.46
C VAL A 141 -7.44 -4.00 -2.25
N VAL A 142 -6.32 -3.73 -1.61
CA VAL A 142 -5.80 -2.37 -1.39
C VAL A 142 -4.46 -2.24 -2.10
N ASN A 143 -4.46 -1.55 -3.24
CA ASN A 143 -3.24 -1.20 -3.93
C ASN A 143 -2.63 0.05 -3.29
N ILE A 144 -1.34 0.03 -3.00
CA ILE A 144 -0.67 1.20 -2.46
C ILE A 144 -0.21 2.09 -3.60
N GLY A 145 -0.86 3.23 -3.71
CA GLY A 145 -0.49 4.30 -4.63
C GLY A 145 0.51 5.28 -4.01
N SER A 146 0.34 6.52 -4.35
CA SER A 146 1.08 7.68 -3.82
C SER A 146 0.30 8.94 -4.16
N VAL A 147 0.61 10.07 -3.52
CA VAL A 147 0.20 11.38 -4.04
C VAL A 147 0.59 11.55 -5.51
N THR A 148 1.67 10.91 -5.95
CA THR A 148 2.08 10.91 -7.37
C THR A 148 1.16 10.10 -8.29
N SER A 149 0.13 9.47 -7.78
CA SER A 149 -0.98 8.92 -8.59
C SER A 149 -1.89 10.02 -9.17
N VAL A 150 -1.82 11.25 -8.64
CA VAL A 150 -2.68 12.37 -9.02
C VAL A 150 -1.92 13.63 -9.42
N PHE A 151 -0.63 13.76 -9.09
CA PHE A 151 0.22 14.84 -9.60
C PHE A 151 1.63 14.36 -9.97
N GLY A 152 2.34 15.14 -10.79
CA GLY A 152 3.73 14.87 -11.17
C GLY A 152 4.72 15.37 -10.12
N TYR A 153 5.86 14.68 -9.98
CA TYR A 153 6.97 15.11 -9.16
C TYR A 153 8.30 14.90 -9.91
N ALA A 154 9.10 15.95 -9.98
CA ALA A 154 10.37 15.91 -10.70
C ALA A 154 11.36 14.90 -10.12
N GLY A 155 12.16 14.30 -10.98
CA GLY A 155 13.22 13.37 -10.59
C GLY A 155 12.77 11.95 -10.27
N ILE A 156 11.48 11.62 -10.43
CA ILE A 156 10.93 10.27 -10.21
C ILE A 156 9.90 9.89 -11.28
N THR A 157 10.14 10.26 -12.53
CA THR A 157 9.19 10.07 -13.64
C THR A 157 8.67 8.62 -13.77
N PRO A 158 9.50 7.56 -13.77
CA PRO A 158 8.99 6.18 -13.83
C PRO A 158 8.07 5.83 -12.65
N TYR A 159 8.40 6.33 -11.46
CA TYR A 159 7.59 6.12 -10.27
C TYR A 159 6.22 6.79 -10.41
N CYS A 160 6.16 8.06 -10.83
CA CYS A 160 4.90 8.76 -11.09
C CYS A 160 4.05 8.01 -12.12
N ALA A 161 4.65 7.56 -13.22
CA ALA A 161 3.98 6.77 -14.25
C ALA A 161 3.41 5.46 -13.66
N SER A 162 4.21 4.74 -12.85
CA SER A 162 3.76 3.50 -12.22
C SER A 162 2.59 3.73 -11.26
N ARG A 163 2.63 4.82 -10.46
CA ARG A 163 1.56 5.11 -9.48
C ARG A 163 0.29 5.65 -10.14
N GLY A 164 0.41 6.40 -11.24
CA GLY A 164 -0.72 6.73 -12.12
C GLY A 164 -1.34 5.47 -12.73
N GLY A 165 -0.50 4.53 -13.18
CA GLY A 165 -0.94 3.21 -13.68
C GLY A 165 -1.66 2.40 -12.61
N VAL A 166 -1.16 2.36 -11.37
CA VAL A 166 -1.81 1.66 -10.24
C VAL A 166 -3.20 2.24 -9.96
N LYS A 167 -3.36 3.57 -10.01
CA LYS A 167 -4.68 4.21 -9.90
C LYS A 167 -5.64 3.70 -10.96
N GLN A 168 -5.23 3.70 -12.22
CA GLN A 168 -6.09 3.26 -13.33
C GLN A 168 -6.36 1.75 -13.28
N LEU A 169 -5.34 0.95 -12.93
CA LEU A 169 -5.48 -0.48 -12.67
C LEU A 169 -6.52 -0.76 -11.60
N THR A 170 -6.51 -0.01 -10.50
CA THR A 170 -7.49 -0.13 -9.42
C THR A 170 -8.92 0.04 -9.91
N MET A 171 -9.17 1.05 -10.74
CA MET A 171 -10.51 1.33 -11.29
C MET A 171 -10.98 0.19 -12.21
N SER A 172 -10.10 -0.30 -13.09
CA SER A 172 -10.41 -1.39 -14.01
C SER A 172 -10.73 -2.70 -13.28
N LEU A 173 -9.90 -3.08 -12.31
CA LEU A 173 -10.13 -4.29 -11.51
C LEU A 173 -11.37 -4.18 -10.61
N ALA A 174 -11.70 -2.99 -10.12
CA ALA A 174 -12.91 -2.75 -9.36
C ALA A 174 -14.17 -2.97 -10.19
N ASP A 175 -14.18 -2.50 -11.44
CA ASP A 175 -15.29 -2.70 -12.38
C ASP A 175 -15.47 -4.19 -12.71
N GLU A 176 -14.37 -4.88 -13.00
CA GLU A 176 -14.41 -6.30 -13.39
C GLU A 176 -14.77 -7.23 -12.23
N TRP A 177 -14.23 -6.98 -11.01
CA TRP A 177 -14.37 -7.91 -9.89
C TRP A 177 -15.50 -7.56 -8.91
N GLY A 178 -16.11 -6.39 -9.06
CA GLY A 178 -17.20 -5.93 -8.19
C GLY A 178 -18.37 -6.90 -8.13
N ALA A 179 -18.77 -7.47 -9.26
CA ALA A 179 -19.85 -8.47 -9.34
C ALA A 179 -19.53 -9.77 -8.56
N HIS A 180 -18.26 -9.99 -8.22
CA HIS A 180 -17.80 -11.14 -7.42
C HIS A 180 -17.63 -10.80 -5.92
N GLY A 181 -18.16 -9.67 -5.44
CA GLY A 181 -18.07 -9.27 -4.04
C GLY A 181 -16.67 -8.80 -3.61
N ILE A 182 -15.79 -8.47 -4.57
CA ILE A 182 -14.44 -7.99 -4.32
C ILE A 182 -14.40 -6.48 -4.48
N THR A 183 -13.91 -5.76 -3.48
CA THR A 183 -13.60 -4.34 -3.63
C THR A 183 -12.11 -4.16 -3.93
N VAL A 184 -11.80 -3.24 -4.83
CA VAL A 184 -10.43 -2.89 -5.19
C VAL A 184 -10.27 -1.38 -5.03
N ASN A 185 -9.43 -0.94 -4.11
CA ASN A 185 -9.19 0.47 -3.85
C ASN A 185 -7.70 0.79 -3.81
N CYS A 186 -7.37 2.05 -4.02
CA CYS A 186 -6.01 2.57 -3.93
C CYS A 186 -5.88 3.44 -2.67
N LEU A 187 -4.97 3.07 -1.77
CA LEU A 187 -4.53 3.94 -0.69
C LEU A 187 -3.29 4.69 -1.16
N ALA A 188 -3.36 6.01 -1.20
CA ALA A 188 -2.33 6.88 -1.77
C ALA A 188 -1.69 7.77 -0.68
N PRO A 189 -0.59 7.31 -0.05
CA PRO A 189 0.11 8.09 0.95
C PRO A 189 0.79 9.34 0.36
N GLY A 190 0.82 10.39 1.18
CA GLY A 190 1.64 11.57 0.95
C GLY A 190 3.10 11.39 1.36
N TRP A 191 3.62 12.37 2.06
CA TRP A 191 4.98 12.37 2.58
C TRP A 191 5.02 11.78 3.97
N PHE A 192 5.54 10.55 4.08
CA PHE A 192 5.70 9.80 5.32
C PHE A 192 7.17 9.50 5.56
N GLU A 193 7.66 9.75 6.75
CA GLU A 193 8.98 9.28 7.13
C GLU A 193 8.95 7.76 7.30
N THR A 194 9.88 7.10 6.62
CA THR A 194 10.10 5.66 6.71
C THR A 194 11.60 5.38 6.76
N ASP A 195 11.99 4.18 7.14
CA ASP A 195 13.40 3.79 7.16
C ASP A 195 14.10 3.99 5.78
N GLN A 196 13.35 3.93 4.69
CA GLN A 196 13.89 4.10 3.33
C GLN A 196 14.24 5.54 2.98
N ASN A 197 13.56 6.50 3.56
CA ASN A 197 13.67 7.92 3.23
C ASN A 197 14.09 8.81 4.41
N ARG A 198 14.42 8.21 5.56
CA ARG A 198 14.83 8.91 6.80
C ARG A 198 15.93 9.95 6.54
N VAL A 199 16.88 9.66 5.65
CA VAL A 199 17.96 10.60 5.31
C VAL A 199 17.41 11.93 4.75
N LEU A 200 16.29 11.91 4.01
CA LEU A 200 15.65 13.13 3.52
C LEU A 200 15.09 13.96 4.67
N TYR A 201 14.56 13.32 5.71
CA TYR A 201 13.97 13.97 6.88
C TYR A 201 15.02 14.52 7.86
N GLN A 202 16.31 14.22 7.66
CA GLN A 202 17.42 14.87 8.37
C GLN A 202 17.77 16.27 7.80
N ASN A 203 17.24 16.61 6.64
CA ASN A 203 17.42 17.93 6.03
C ASN A 203 16.31 18.87 6.51
N GLU A 204 16.62 19.71 7.51
CA GLU A 204 15.65 20.63 8.11
C GLU A 204 15.02 21.60 7.11
N ALA A 205 15.79 22.09 6.14
CA ALA A 205 15.27 23.00 5.11
C ALA A 205 14.24 22.30 4.20
N TRP A 206 14.48 21.02 3.89
CA TRP A 206 13.54 20.22 3.11
C TRP A 206 12.29 19.87 3.93
N VAL A 207 12.43 19.55 5.20
CA VAL A 207 11.29 19.30 6.10
C VAL A 207 10.44 20.56 6.22
N ALA A 208 11.03 21.72 6.50
CA ALA A 208 10.33 22.99 6.57
C ALA A 208 9.60 23.33 5.26
N TYR A 209 10.23 23.07 4.10
CA TYR A 209 9.59 23.24 2.80
C TYR A 209 8.37 22.34 2.62
N LEU A 210 8.44 21.06 3.06
CA LEU A 210 7.29 20.16 3.01
C LEU A 210 6.16 20.62 3.94
N GLU A 211 6.49 20.95 5.18
CA GLU A 211 5.53 21.37 6.21
C GLU A 211 4.82 22.66 5.82
N ASP A 212 5.53 23.57 5.14
CA ASP A 212 4.90 24.75 4.57
C ASP A 212 3.87 24.43 3.47
N ARG A 213 4.10 23.38 2.68
CA ARG A 213 3.20 22.98 1.58
C ARG A 213 2.08 22.04 2.00
N ILE A 214 2.20 21.38 3.14
CA ILE A 214 1.17 20.48 3.66
C ILE A 214 0.18 21.29 4.52
N PRO A 215 -1.11 21.35 4.17
CA PRO A 215 -2.11 22.10 4.95
C PRO A 215 -2.13 21.77 6.44
N LEU A 216 -1.92 20.49 6.82
CA LEU A 216 -1.83 20.10 8.22
C LEU A 216 -0.51 20.51 8.91
N GLY A 217 0.43 21.17 8.21
CA GLY A 217 1.67 21.72 8.75
C GLY A 217 2.67 20.67 9.24
N ARG A 218 2.52 19.41 8.87
CA ARG A 218 3.44 18.33 9.23
C ARG A 218 3.46 17.23 8.18
N HIS A 219 4.55 16.49 8.10
CA HIS A 219 4.56 15.24 7.35
C HIS A 219 3.81 14.14 8.09
N GLY A 220 3.40 13.08 7.38
CA GLY A 220 2.69 11.95 7.96
C GLY A 220 3.59 11.04 8.78
N GLN A 221 3.04 10.53 9.87
CA GLN A 221 3.63 9.43 10.64
C GLN A 221 2.99 8.11 10.20
N PRO A 222 3.71 6.97 10.19
CA PRO A 222 3.14 5.71 9.70
C PRO A 222 1.78 5.33 10.29
N HIS A 223 1.53 5.62 11.57
CA HIS A 223 0.25 5.36 12.23
C HIS A 223 -0.93 6.21 11.72
N ASP A 224 -0.67 7.32 11.00
CA ASP A 224 -1.73 8.08 10.34
C ASP A 224 -2.42 7.28 9.20
N LEU A 225 -1.79 6.18 8.75
CA LEU A 225 -2.33 5.29 7.73
C LEU A 225 -3.15 4.12 8.29
N ASP A 226 -3.02 3.82 9.61
CA ASP A 226 -3.61 2.62 10.22
C ASP A 226 -5.13 2.58 10.05
N GLY A 227 -5.80 3.70 10.36
CA GLY A 227 -7.26 3.79 10.21
C GLY A 227 -7.71 3.60 8.76
N ALA A 228 -6.99 4.17 7.80
CA ALA A 228 -7.36 4.09 6.38
C ALA A 228 -7.15 2.68 5.81
N VAL A 229 -6.05 2.00 6.15
CA VAL A 229 -5.81 0.63 5.65
C VAL A 229 -6.77 -0.36 6.27
N VAL A 230 -7.06 -0.26 7.58
CA VAL A 230 -8.04 -1.12 8.25
C VAL A 230 -9.45 -0.88 7.72
N PHE A 231 -9.84 0.39 7.50
CA PHE A 231 -11.11 0.74 6.88
C PHE A 231 -11.29 0.08 5.52
N LEU A 232 -10.31 0.23 4.61
CA LEU A 232 -10.38 -0.34 3.26
C LEU A 232 -10.30 -1.88 3.26
N ALA A 233 -9.68 -2.48 4.26
CA ALA A 233 -9.59 -3.93 4.43
C ALA A 233 -10.83 -4.54 5.10
N SER A 234 -11.71 -3.74 5.69
CA SER A 234 -12.86 -4.20 6.48
C SER A 234 -14.18 -4.14 5.71
N ASP A 235 -15.24 -4.66 6.34
CA ASP A 235 -16.61 -4.58 5.82
C ASP A 235 -17.20 -3.17 5.94
N SER A 236 -16.55 -2.24 6.65
CA SER A 236 -16.94 -0.84 6.71
C SER A 236 -16.83 -0.12 5.37
N SER A 237 -16.00 -0.64 4.45
CA SER A 237 -15.82 -0.13 3.08
C SER A 237 -16.52 -0.99 2.01
N ALA A 238 -17.46 -1.86 2.38
CA ALA A 238 -18.08 -2.82 1.47
C ALA A 238 -18.77 -2.19 0.23
N TYR A 239 -19.13 -0.90 0.29
CA TYR A 239 -19.71 -0.15 -0.84
C TYR A 239 -18.75 0.87 -1.45
N ILE A 240 -17.43 0.72 -1.17
CA ILE A 240 -16.36 1.57 -1.72
C ILE A 240 -15.47 0.69 -2.58
N THR A 241 -15.45 0.95 -3.89
CA THR A 241 -14.57 0.27 -4.86
C THR A 241 -14.15 1.22 -5.97
N GLY A 242 -12.98 0.99 -6.56
CA GLY A 242 -12.42 1.82 -7.62
C GLY A 242 -11.88 3.18 -7.14
N GLN A 243 -11.85 3.45 -5.83
CA GLN A 243 -11.48 4.75 -5.30
C GLN A 243 -9.99 4.87 -5.01
N THR A 244 -9.48 6.09 -5.17
CA THR A 244 -8.15 6.47 -4.67
C THR A 244 -8.32 7.38 -3.47
N ILE A 245 -7.92 6.88 -2.30
CA ILE A 245 -7.99 7.62 -1.04
C ILE A 245 -6.60 8.18 -0.73
N LEU A 246 -6.51 9.50 -0.77
CA LEU A 246 -5.29 10.24 -0.42
C LEU A 246 -5.23 10.40 1.10
N VAL A 247 -4.09 10.04 1.67
CA VAL A 247 -3.75 10.31 3.08
C VAL A 247 -2.45 11.10 3.06
N ASP A 248 -2.55 12.40 2.96
CA ASP A 248 -1.45 13.26 2.49
C ASP A 248 -1.36 14.60 3.21
N GLY A 249 -2.15 14.81 4.26
CA GLY A 249 -2.20 16.07 5.00
C GLY A 249 -2.76 17.25 4.19
N GLY A 250 -3.37 16.95 3.02
CA GLY A 250 -3.97 17.94 2.13
C GLY A 250 -3.03 18.51 1.06
N ILE A 251 -1.81 17.98 0.91
CA ILE A 251 -0.84 18.54 -0.06
C ILE A 251 -1.35 18.50 -1.51
N THR A 252 -2.25 17.58 -1.85
CA THR A 252 -2.83 17.47 -3.20
C THR A 252 -4.04 18.38 -3.41
N THR A 253 -4.50 19.12 -2.42
CA THR A 253 -5.64 20.05 -2.56
C THR A 253 -5.29 21.32 -3.32
N GLY A 254 -4.04 21.47 -3.75
CA GLY A 254 -3.56 22.65 -4.48
C GLY A 254 -3.31 23.86 -3.58
N ALA A 255 -3.18 23.64 -2.28
CA ALA A 255 -3.03 24.70 -1.31
C ALA A 255 -1.81 25.60 -1.60
N THR A 256 -2.09 26.75 -2.12
CA THR A 256 -1.33 27.94 -1.74
C THR A 256 -1.88 28.34 -0.36
N LYS A 257 -1.06 28.38 0.69
CA LYS A 257 -1.47 29.08 1.90
C LYS A 257 -1.91 30.48 1.49
N ALA A 258 -3.21 30.78 1.63
CA ALA A 258 -3.63 32.16 1.55
C ALA A 258 -2.83 32.91 2.62
N THR A 259 -2.05 33.86 2.23
CA THR A 259 -1.56 34.87 3.15
C THR A 259 -2.79 35.69 3.58
N VAL A 260 -3.56 35.17 4.52
CA VAL A 260 -4.46 35.99 5.30
C VAL A 260 -3.52 36.83 6.14
N GLN A 261 -3.32 38.08 5.76
CA GLN A 261 -2.86 39.06 6.68
C GLN A 261 -3.93 39.11 7.76
N ASP A 262 -3.61 38.60 8.95
CA ASP A 262 -4.36 38.90 10.15
C ASP A 262 -4.17 40.40 10.40
N ASP A 263 -5.01 41.22 9.79
CA ASP A 263 -5.26 42.57 10.21
C ASP A 263 -6.06 42.49 11.53
N ALA A 264 -5.34 42.34 12.65
CA ALA A 264 -5.86 42.48 13.99
C ALA A 264 -5.34 43.77 14.60
#